data_ac0c622694f3adc6ce4285b51dedfc4c
#
_entry.id   ac0c622694f3adc6ce4285b51dedfc4c
#
_cell.length_a   1.000
_cell.length_b   1.000
_cell.length_c   1.000
_cell.angle_alpha   90.00
_cell.angle_beta   90.00
_cell.angle_gamma   90.00
#
_symmetry.space_group_name_H-M   'P 1'
#
loop_
_entity.id
_entity.type
_entity.pdbx_description
1 polymer ?
#
loop_
_entity_poly.entity_id
_entity_poly.type
_entity_poly.pdbx_seq_one_letter_code
_entity_poly.pdbx_strand_id
1 'polypeptide(L)'
;MNGNNVKIFGDYQTPMYFAKQVCEIIKKSYFTIPDIIIEPNCGLGNFLVAAQEFFTTSTLFGFDISKEYVKATQNKLPHFAQNIICNDLLKNSLRNLIDVKSGSEVLIIGNPPWATNSQISKISGNNLPKKTNLKNLSGLECKMGNSNFDICEYMILYLIQDFINTNTTFGILCKQSVARNVFEEVAKNKIKCSDFRMYNFDARKVFNVGVDACLLLFKISTNAHCLNQCNIYDFDNPSNIISTLNYTNKKMYSCLDKNSINLDGRCCYEWRQGIKHDCASVMELKKSDKIYINKQNQRLELEDTFIYPLVKSSDIKSMQLDKIDRYVIVTQKKPKENTDKIQTIAPKTWDYLNSHIYEFQKRKSVIYKDSPNFAMFGVGEYSFKKYKVAISGFYKIPLFSLISTDKAVMLDDTCYFLSFDSFNEAYMMMLLLNSKPVQNFLTSIAFLNSKRPYTKKILQRIDIKKAFENTAFDELRKIETTLKNLPYFTKEMYDELRNLVFDLNKKSAETELQYYNTKGA
;
A
#
# COMPACT_ATOMS: atom_id res chain seq x y z
N MET A 1 26.67 -4.64 18.47
CA MET A 1 25.20 -4.88 18.54
C MET A 1 24.84 -6.01 17.59
N ASN A 2 24.06 -6.99 18.04
CA ASN A 2 23.70 -8.16 17.24
C ASN A 2 22.79 -7.74 16.07
N GLY A 3 23.09 -8.20 14.85
CA GLY A 3 22.35 -7.84 13.62
C GLY A 3 20.84 -8.16 13.60
N ASN A 4 20.32 -8.79 14.64
CA ASN A 4 18.87 -9.01 14.84
C ASN A 4 18.13 -7.76 15.31
N ASN A 5 18.75 -6.85 16.08
CA ASN A 5 18.08 -5.64 16.57
C ASN A 5 17.84 -4.60 15.46
N VAL A 6 18.72 -4.51 14.47
CA VAL A 6 18.59 -3.58 13.32
C VAL A 6 17.33 -3.87 12.50
N LYS A 7 17.03 -5.15 12.23
CA LYS A 7 15.81 -5.54 11.49
C LYS A 7 14.51 -5.35 12.28
N ILE A 8 14.60 -5.34 13.60
CA ILE A 8 13.45 -5.33 14.51
C ILE A 8 12.94 -3.90 14.74
N PHE A 9 13.86 -2.96 14.99
CA PHE A 9 13.51 -1.56 15.30
C PHE A 9 13.52 -0.64 14.08
N GLY A 10 13.99 -1.11 12.91
CA GLY A 10 14.15 -0.26 11.72
C GLY A 10 15.26 0.80 11.91
N ASP A 11 16.20 0.57 12.82
CA ASP A 11 17.35 1.44 13.11
C ASP A 11 18.44 1.20 12.06
N TYR A 12 18.39 1.94 10.98
CA TYR A 12 19.38 1.93 9.90
C TYR A 12 20.27 3.15 10.04
N GLN A 13 21.48 2.96 10.56
CA GLN A 13 22.46 4.04 10.64
C GLN A 13 22.87 4.51 9.23
N THR A 14 22.69 5.80 8.96
CA THR A 14 23.00 6.37 7.65
C THR A 14 24.51 6.45 7.45
N PRO A 15 25.07 5.89 6.36
CA PRO A 15 26.50 6.03 6.04
C PRO A 15 26.89 7.51 5.85
N MET A 16 28.09 7.88 6.31
CA MET A 16 28.58 9.27 6.25
C MET A 16 28.56 9.84 4.83
N TYR A 17 29.00 9.05 3.82
CA TYR A 17 29.00 9.51 2.43
C TYR A 17 27.58 9.87 1.95
N PHE A 18 26.58 9.08 2.36
CA PHE A 18 25.19 9.30 1.95
C PHE A 18 24.58 10.49 2.69
N ALA A 19 24.89 10.69 3.98
CA ALA A 19 24.49 11.88 4.73
C ALA A 19 25.04 13.16 4.07
N LYS A 20 26.30 13.14 3.58
CA LYS A 20 26.90 14.26 2.82
C LYS A 20 26.17 14.53 1.51
N GLN A 21 25.83 13.49 0.73
CA GLN A 21 25.05 13.64 -0.51
C GLN A 21 23.67 14.27 -0.25
N VAL A 22 23.01 13.86 0.83
CA VAL A 22 21.71 14.46 1.26
C VAL A 22 21.90 15.94 1.59
N CYS A 23 22.91 16.31 2.38
CA CYS A 23 23.20 17.71 2.71
C CYS A 23 23.51 18.53 1.45
N GLU A 24 24.22 17.97 0.48
CA GLU A 24 24.52 18.62 -0.79
C GLU A 24 23.26 18.91 -1.59
N ILE A 25 22.32 17.93 -1.70
CA ILE A 25 21.03 18.11 -2.39
C ILE A 25 20.22 19.21 -1.70
N ILE A 26 20.16 19.22 -0.36
CA ILE A 26 19.43 20.24 0.41
C ILE A 26 20.04 21.62 0.15
N LYS A 27 21.36 21.77 0.24
CA LYS A 27 22.08 23.02 0.01
C LYS A 27 21.86 23.58 -1.39
N LYS A 28 21.85 22.70 -2.41
CA LYS A 28 21.57 23.08 -3.81
C LYS A 28 20.08 23.44 -4.04
N SER A 29 19.19 22.87 -3.26
CA SER A 29 17.74 23.10 -3.39
C SER A 29 17.27 24.42 -2.76
N TYR A 30 17.95 24.87 -1.71
CA TYR A 30 17.60 26.08 -0.95
C TYR A 30 18.83 26.99 -0.78
N PHE A 31 18.71 28.24 -1.18
CA PHE A 31 19.79 29.23 -1.09
C PHE A 31 20.01 29.78 0.32
N THR A 32 19.03 29.61 1.22
CA THR A 32 19.11 30.08 2.62
C THR A 32 19.85 29.06 3.48
N ILE A 33 20.85 29.55 4.22
CA ILE A 33 21.54 28.76 5.26
C ILE A 33 20.61 28.68 6.46
N PRO A 34 20.31 27.50 7.02
CA PRO A 34 19.48 27.38 8.22
C PRO A 34 20.22 27.95 9.44
N ASP A 35 19.49 28.67 10.30
CA ASP A 35 19.98 29.11 11.61
C ASP A 35 20.13 27.92 12.56
N ILE A 36 19.16 27.01 12.49
CA ILE A 36 19.05 25.85 13.38
C ILE A 36 18.88 24.57 12.54
N ILE A 37 19.66 23.54 12.88
CA ILE A 37 19.54 22.20 12.31
C ILE A 37 19.17 21.21 13.39
N ILE A 38 18.13 20.42 13.17
CA ILE A 38 17.59 19.45 14.13
C ILE A 38 17.61 18.05 13.52
N GLU A 39 18.24 17.11 14.22
CA GLU A 39 18.11 15.68 13.91
C GLU A 39 17.31 15.00 15.03
N PRO A 40 16.03 14.64 14.79
CA PRO A 40 15.12 14.16 15.82
C PRO A 40 15.37 12.72 16.27
N ASN A 41 16.17 11.96 15.51
CA ASN A 41 16.61 10.58 15.81
C ASN A 41 18.06 10.43 15.37
N CYS A 42 18.99 11.04 16.11
CA CYS A 42 20.35 11.27 15.62
C CYS A 42 21.24 10.01 15.57
N GLY A 43 20.89 8.94 16.26
CA GLY A 43 21.70 7.72 16.29
C GLY A 43 23.16 8.02 16.58
N LEU A 44 24.06 7.61 15.67
CA LEU A 44 25.49 7.90 15.76
C LEU A 44 25.88 9.31 15.28
N GLY A 45 24.96 10.19 14.95
CA GLY A 45 25.18 11.60 14.62
C GLY A 45 25.77 11.87 13.24
N ASN A 46 25.70 10.93 12.30
CA ASN A 46 26.33 11.09 11.00
C ASN A 46 25.70 12.23 10.17
N PHE A 47 24.41 12.48 10.28
CA PHE A 47 23.77 13.63 9.66
C PHE A 47 24.19 14.95 10.26
N LEU A 48 24.29 15.05 11.59
CA LEU A 48 24.76 16.27 12.25
C LEU A 48 26.20 16.60 11.88
N VAL A 49 27.09 15.58 11.84
CA VAL A 49 28.48 15.76 11.38
C VAL A 49 28.53 16.23 9.93
N ALA A 50 27.76 15.60 9.05
CA ALA A 50 27.67 16.04 7.65
C ALA A 50 27.10 17.48 7.56
N ALA A 51 26.03 17.78 8.30
CA ALA A 51 25.42 19.10 8.29
C ALA A 51 26.38 20.20 8.76
N GLN A 52 27.23 19.94 9.77
CA GLN A 52 28.27 20.88 10.22
C GLN A 52 29.24 21.27 9.10
N GLU A 53 29.59 20.32 8.22
CA GLU A 53 30.49 20.61 7.08
C GLU A 53 29.81 21.49 6.01
N PHE A 54 28.52 21.31 5.77
CA PHE A 54 27.78 22.02 4.72
C PHE A 54 27.17 23.35 5.17
N PHE A 55 26.83 23.48 6.47
CA PHE A 55 26.14 24.62 7.07
C PHE A 55 26.90 25.10 8.30
N THR A 56 28.05 25.70 8.09
CA THR A 56 29.07 26.00 9.12
C THR A 56 28.61 27.01 10.17
N THR A 57 27.61 27.84 9.89
CA THR A 57 27.09 28.87 10.81
C THR A 57 25.87 28.44 11.60
N SER A 58 25.34 27.25 11.32
CA SER A 58 24.11 26.74 11.94
C SER A 58 24.36 26.19 13.35
N THR A 59 23.40 26.38 14.23
CA THR A 59 23.38 25.71 15.53
C THR A 59 22.77 24.33 15.38
N LEU A 60 23.45 23.29 15.87
CA LEU A 60 23.01 21.91 15.76
C LEU A 60 22.31 21.42 17.02
N PHE A 61 21.21 20.71 16.84
CA PHE A 61 20.49 19.98 17.88
C PHE A 61 20.28 18.52 17.46
N GLY A 62 20.58 17.60 18.38
CA GLY A 62 20.40 16.18 18.18
C GLY A 62 19.58 15.55 19.29
N PHE A 63 18.66 14.67 18.92
CA PHE A 63 17.83 13.94 19.88
C PHE A 63 17.86 12.45 19.57
N ASP A 64 17.92 11.63 20.61
CA ASP A 64 17.75 10.19 20.50
C ASP A 64 17.24 9.62 21.83
N ILE A 65 16.51 8.51 21.76
CA ILE A 65 16.03 7.80 22.95
C ILE A 65 17.16 7.01 23.65
N SER A 66 18.20 6.64 22.89
CA SER A 66 19.34 5.88 23.38
C SER A 66 20.41 6.81 24.00
N LYS A 67 20.64 6.68 25.31
CA LYS A 67 21.73 7.37 25.98
C LYS A 67 23.12 7.07 25.40
N GLU A 68 23.31 5.85 24.87
CA GLU A 68 24.56 5.43 24.24
C GLU A 68 24.80 6.21 22.94
N TYR A 69 23.76 6.36 22.11
CA TYR A 69 23.84 7.14 20.86
C TYR A 69 24.06 8.63 21.15
N VAL A 70 23.35 9.18 22.11
CA VAL A 70 23.55 10.57 22.55
C VAL A 70 25.01 10.81 22.94
N LYS A 71 25.57 9.95 23.80
CA LYS A 71 26.99 10.07 24.24
C LYS A 71 27.97 9.92 23.06
N ALA A 72 27.71 8.99 22.16
CA ALA A 72 28.57 8.80 20.97
C ALA A 72 28.55 10.04 20.06
N THR A 73 27.38 10.65 19.88
CA THR A 73 27.21 11.86 19.05
C THR A 73 27.80 13.09 19.74
N GLN A 74 27.66 13.24 21.07
CA GLN A 74 28.32 14.30 21.86
C GLN A 74 29.83 14.26 21.70
N ASN A 75 30.45 13.08 21.70
CA ASN A 75 31.88 12.90 21.51
C ASN A 75 32.36 13.34 20.11
N LYS A 76 31.51 13.17 19.08
CA LYS A 76 31.82 13.62 17.71
C LYS A 76 31.65 15.12 17.50
N LEU A 77 30.75 15.73 18.27
CA LEU A 77 30.36 17.14 18.14
C LEU A 77 30.50 17.86 19.49
N PRO A 78 31.72 18.00 20.05
CA PRO A 78 31.93 18.53 21.41
C PRO A 78 31.42 19.97 21.56
N HIS A 79 31.47 20.79 20.51
CA HIS A 79 30.97 22.17 20.55
C HIS A 79 29.43 22.24 20.66
N PHE A 80 28.71 21.18 20.30
CA PHE A 80 27.25 21.08 20.37
C PHE A 80 26.80 20.04 21.40
N ALA A 81 27.69 19.53 22.25
CA ALA A 81 27.38 18.44 23.19
C ALA A 81 26.18 18.74 24.08
N GLN A 82 26.00 19.98 24.53
CA GLN A 82 24.86 20.41 25.35
C GLN A 82 23.51 20.39 24.58
N ASN A 83 23.54 20.47 23.26
CA ASN A 83 22.35 20.45 22.39
C ASN A 83 21.98 19.03 21.92
N ILE A 84 22.79 18.03 22.31
CA ILE A 84 22.54 16.63 21.95
C ILE A 84 21.95 15.95 23.19
N ILE A 85 20.64 15.67 23.13
CA ILE A 85 19.82 15.40 24.32
C ILE A 85 19.11 14.04 24.19
N CYS A 86 19.12 13.28 25.29
CA CYS A 86 18.31 12.07 25.38
C CYS A 86 16.83 12.44 25.51
N ASN A 87 16.06 12.21 24.44
CA ASN A 87 14.64 12.55 24.39
C ASN A 87 13.83 11.54 23.59
N ASP A 88 12.58 11.31 24.03
CA ASP A 88 11.59 10.53 23.33
C ASP A 88 10.66 11.46 22.54
N LEU A 89 10.87 11.56 21.23
CA LEU A 89 10.07 12.38 20.33
C LEU A 89 8.56 12.09 20.41
N LEU A 90 8.18 10.84 20.73
CA LEU A 90 6.76 10.46 20.81
C LEU A 90 6.06 10.96 22.09
N LYS A 91 6.84 11.44 23.06
CA LYS A 91 6.32 11.95 24.35
C LYS A 91 6.46 13.45 24.51
N ASN A 92 7.52 14.03 23.97
CA ASN A 92 7.88 15.43 24.21
C ASN A 92 8.05 16.19 22.90
N SER A 93 7.46 17.37 22.82
CA SER A 93 7.64 18.31 21.72
C SER A 93 9.08 18.83 21.68
N LEU A 94 9.71 18.80 20.49
CA LEU A 94 11.05 19.37 20.30
C LEU A 94 11.01 20.89 20.36
N ARG A 95 9.89 21.50 19.99
CA ARG A 95 9.68 22.94 20.02
C ARG A 95 9.81 23.53 21.43
N ASN A 96 9.49 22.73 22.46
CA ASN A 96 9.63 23.13 23.87
C ASN A 96 11.08 23.03 24.39
N LEU A 97 11.95 22.35 23.66
CA LEU A 97 13.36 22.12 24.04
C LEU A 97 14.34 23.04 23.27
N ILE A 98 13.84 23.72 22.24
CA ILE A 98 14.64 24.55 21.34
C ILE A 98 14.02 25.94 21.26
N ASP A 99 14.82 26.99 21.57
CA ASP A 99 14.40 28.37 21.37
C ASP A 99 14.53 28.72 19.86
N VAL A 100 13.40 28.65 19.15
CA VAL A 100 13.32 29.05 17.75
C VAL A 100 12.71 30.44 17.68
N LYS A 101 13.54 31.44 17.41
CA LYS A 101 13.12 32.84 17.27
C LYS A 101 12.21 33.04 16.04
N SER A 102 11.37 34.06 16.10
CA SER A 102 10.54 34.43 14.95
C SER A 102 11.42 34.78 13.75
N GLY A 103 11.09 34.20 12.59
CA GLY A 103 11.86 34.41 11.36
C GLY A 103 13.06 33.50 11.16
N SER A 104 13.46 32.70 12.17
CA SER A 104 14.55 31.74 12.00
C SER A 104 14.24 30.68 10.94
N GLU A 105 15.25 30.35 10.17
CA GLU A 105 15.25 29.24 9.20
C GLU A 105 15.68 27.95 9.92
N VAL A 106 14.81 26.97 9.92
CA VAL A 106 15.05 25.67 10.57
C VAL A 106 15.21 24.59 9.52
N LEU A 107 16.16 23.69 9.70
CA LEU A 107 16.29 22.46 8.91
C LEU A 107 16.09 21.25 9.84
N ILE A 108 15.08 20.45 9.58
CA ILE A 108 14.90 19.12 10.18
C ILE A 108 15.43 18.08 9.20
N ILE A 109 16.46 17.37 9.61
CA ILE A 109 17.15 16.37 8.78
C ILE A 109 17.27 15.06 9.55
N GLY A 110 17.22 13.92 8.86
CA GLY A 110 17.46 12.63 9.50
C GLY A 110 16.88 11.42 8.79
N ASN A 111 17.05 10.28 9.44
CA ASN A 111 16.54 8.98 9.00
C ASN A 111 15.73 8.32 10.14
N PRO A 112 14.44 8.68 10.33
CA PRO A 112 13.60 8.06 11.34
C PRO A 112 13.44 6.55 11.12
N PRO A 113 13.12 5.75 12.16
CA PRO A 113 13.01 4.30 12.05
C PRO A 113 11.91 3.86 11.07
N TRP A 114 12.23 2.91 10.17
CA TRP A 114 11.32 2.39 9.14
C TRP A 114 10.57 1.14 9.60
N ALA A 115 9.79 1.27 10.67
CA ALA A 115 9.06 0.17 11.28
C ALA A 115 7.55 0.43 11.30
N THR A 116 6.76 -0.64 11.20
CA THR A 116 5.32 -0.58 11.40
C THR A 116 4.95 -0.84 12.86
N ASN A 117 3.83 -0.30 13.34
CA ASN A 117 3.32 -0.53 14.69
C ASN A 117 3.20 -2.03 15.03
N SER A 118 2.82 -2.87 14.06
CA SER A 118 2.72 -4.32 14.23
C SER A 118 4.09 -5.00 14.42
N GLN A 119 5.17 -4.41 13.93
CA GLN A 119 6.53 -4.92 14.16
C GLN A 119 7.00 -4.56 15.58
N ILE A 120 6.74 -3.34 16.03
CA ILE A 120 7.15 -2.87 17.37
C ILE A 120 6.33 -3.52 18.48
N SER A 121 5.02 -3.68 18.30
CA SER A 121 4.16 -4.34 19.31
C SER A 121 4.53 -5.81 19.55
N LYS A 122 5.12 -6.50 18.57
CA LYS A 122 5.61 -7.88 18.72
C LYS A 122 6.83 -8.02 19.63
N ILE A 123 7.52 -6.93 19.93
CA ILE A 123 8.78 -6.92 20.68
C ILE A 123 8.56 -6.48 22.12
N SER A 124 7.30 -6.36 22.58
CA SER A 124 6.95 -5.84 23.92
C SER A 124 7.50 -4.43 24.18
N GLY A 125 7.72 -3.64 23.15
CA GLY A 125 8.18 -2.26 23.26
C GLY A 125 7.09 -1.37 23.83
N ASN A 126 7.29 -0.83 25.03
CA ASN A 126 6.39 0.13 25.69
C ASN A 126 6.36 1.52 24.99
N ASN A 127 7.01 1.65 23.84
CA ASN A 127 7.23 2.92 23.13
C ASN A 127 6.39 3.05 21.87
N LEU A 128 5.11 2.73 21.97
CA LEU A 128 4.15 2.99 20.90
C LEU A 128 3.61 4.42 21.02
N PRO A 129 3.41 5.14 19.88
CA PRO A 129 2.75 6.44 19.90
C PRO A 129 1.39 6.33 20.59
N LYS A 130 1.04 7.35 21.39
CA LYS A 130 -0.34 7.48 21.89
C LYS A 130 -1.26 7.42 20.67
N LYS A 131 -2.40 6.74 20.81
CA LYS A 131 -3.43 6.67 19.74
C LYS A 131 -4.07 8.05 19.54
N THR A 132 -3.30 8.99 19.02
CA THR A 132 -3.78 10.32 18.65
C THR A 132 -4.28 10.28 17.21
N ASN A 133 -5.42 10.92 16.96
CA ASN A 133 -6.03 10.98 15.63
C ASN A 133 -5.38 12.09 14.77
N LEU A 134 -4.07 11.98 14.52
CA LEU A 134 -3.31 12.98 13.74
C LEU A 134 -3.87 13.22 12.32
N LYS A 135 -4.56 12.22 11.76
CA LYS A 135 -5.16 12.30 10.42
C LYS A 135 -6.63 12.74 10.44
N ASN A 136 -7.18 13.11 11.60
CA ASN A 136 -8.60 13.47 11.73
C ASN A 136 -9.55 12.41 11.11
N LEU A 137 -9.21 11.12 11.27
CA LEU A 137 -10.02 10.02 10.77
C LEU A 137 -11.33 9.91 11.54
N SER A 138 -12.42 9.59 10.85
CA SER A 138 -13.75 9.40 11.45
C SER A 138 -14.15 7.92 11.50
N GLY A 139 -15.03 7.56 12.43
CA GLY A 139 -15.65 6.25 12.47
C GLY A 139 -14.75 5.09 12.91
N LEU A 140 -14.87 3.94 12.24
CA LEU A 140 -14.18 2.68 12.60
C LEU A 140 -12.66 2.77 12.42
N GLU A 141 -12.20 3.55 11.43
CA GLU A 141 -10.77 3.74 11.15
C GLU A 141 -10.05 4.46 12.28
N CYS A 142 -10.72 5.42 12.93
CA CYS A 142 -10.21 6.09 14.13
C CYS A 142 -10.13 5.13 15.32
N LYS A 143 -11.13 4.26 15.50
CA LYS A 143 -11.20 3.30 16.63
C LYS A 143 -10.25 2.12 16.48
N MET A 144 -10.02 1.64 15.26
CA MET A 144 -9.11 0.51 15.01
C MET A 144 -7.63 0.93 15.10
N GLY A 145 -7.32 2.21 15.17
CA GLY A 145 -5.99 2.79 15.17
C GLY A 145 -5.15 2.01 14.18
N ASN A 146 -5.15 2.39 12.91
CA ASN A 146 -4.58 1.62 11.79
C ASN A 146 -3.38 0.78 12.25
N SER A 147 -3.57 -0.52 12.44
CA SER A 147 -2.58 -1.45 12.99
C SER A 147 -1.29 -1.56 12.15
N ASN A 148 -1.27 -0.92 10.98
CA ASN A 148 -0.18 -0.85 10.03
C ASN A 148 0.36 0.57 9.80
N PHE A 149 0.17 1.50 10.74
CA PHE A 149 0.72 2.84 10.63
C PHE A 149 2.26 2.78 10.70
N ASP A 150 2.95 3.44 9.77
CA ASP A 150 4.40 3.52 9.77
C ASP A 150 4.85 4.58 10.78
N ILE A 151 5.78 4.22 11.68
CA ILE A 151 6.27 5.15 12.72
C ILE A 151 6.96 6.36 12.11
N CYS A 152 7.69 6.16 11.02
CA CYS A 152 8.32 7.26 10.30
C CYS A 152 7.26 8.28 9.82
N GLU A 153 6.12 7.81 9.29
CA GLU A 153 5.01 8.68 8.89
C GLU A 153 4.46 9.48 10.06
N TYR A 154 4.24 8.81 11.21
CA TYR A 154 3.77 9.46 12.41
C TYR A 154 4.74 10.55 12.88
N MET A 155 6.04 10.26 12.94
CA MET A 155 7.06 11.20 13.39
C MET A 155 7.11 12.43 12.47
N ILE A 156 7.05 12.24 11.15
CA ILE A 156 7.06 13.37 10.19
C ILE A 156 5.82 14.25 10.39
N LEU A 157 4.62 13.67 10.48
CA LEU A 157 3.38 14.43 10.69
C LEU A 157 3.38 15.15 12.04
N TYR A 158 3.92 14.53 13.07
CA TYR A 158 4.07 15.14 14.39
C TYR A 158 5.02 16.37 14.33
N LEU A 159 6.18 16.22 13.68
CA LEU A 159 7.13 17.32 13.51
C LEU A 159 6.54 18.46 12.64
N ILE A 160 5.75 18.14 11.62
CA ILE A 160 5.04 19.17 10.85
C ILE A 160 4.11 19.98 11.75
N GLN A 161 3.35 19.34 12.62
CA GLN A 161 2.46 20.04 13.57
C GLN A 161 3.25 20.86 14.59
N ASP A 162 4.35 20.32 15.10
CA ASP A 162 5.21 20.97 16.09
C ASP A 162 5.86 22.25 15.56
N PHE A 163 6.17 22.29 14.25
CA PHE A 163 6.84 23.41 13.57
C PHE A 163 5.95 24.17 12.57
N ILE A 164 4.63 24.01 12.61
CA ILE A 164 3.72 24.51 11.57
C ILE A 164 3.76 26.03 11.36
N ASN A 165 4.10 26.80 12.39
CA ASN A 165 4.15 28.26 12.37
C ASN A 165 5.58 28.82 12.24
N THR A 166 6.50 28.04 11.70
CA THR A 166 7.90 28.42 11.52
C THR A 166 8.32 28.27 10.06
N ASN A 167 9.49 28.83 9.70
CA ASN A 167 10.12 28.57 8.41
C ASN A 167 10.98 27.32 8.55
N THR A 168 10.39 26.14 8.25
CA THR A 168 11.10 24.87 8.46
C THR A 168 11.20 24.06 7.18
N THR A 169 12.43 23.72 6.82
CA THR A 169 12.76 22.75 5.75
C THR A 169 12.87 21.36 6.36
N PHE A 170 12.26 20.39 5.71
CA PHE A 170 12.33 18.97 6.07
C PHE A 170 13.16 18.22 5.02
N GLY A 171 14.23 17.55 5.43
CA GLY A 171 15.08 16.69 4.62
C GLY A 171 15.14 15.29 5.23
N ILE A 172 14.10 14.46 5.03
CA ILE A 172 13.90 13.21 5.77
C ILE A 172 14.01 12.00 4.84
N LEU A 173 14.86 11.02 5.21
CA LEU A 173 14.87 9.71 4.54
C LEU A 173 13.70 8.87 4.99
N CYS A 174 12.92 8.36 4.04
CA CYS A 174 11.77 7.53 4.35
C CYS A 174 11.41 6.59 3.19
N LYS A 175 10.47 5.69 3.43
CA LYS A 175 9.86 4.90 2.35
C LYS A 175 9.06 5.80 1.42
N GLN A 176 9.08 5.53 0.11
CA GLN A 176 8.27 6.29 -0.85
C GLN A 176 6.77 6.28 -0.51
N SER A 177 6.25 5.19 0.08
CA SER A 177 4.86 5.13 0.55
C SER A 177 4.59 6.13 1.68
N VAL A 178 5.52 6.30 2.60
CA VAL A 178 5.44 7.29 3.69
C VAL A 178 5.45 8.70 3.11
N ALA A 179 6.38 9.01 2.21
CA ALA A 179 6.45 10.32 1.57
C ALA A 179 5.16 10.70 0.84
N ARG A 180 4.55 9.75 0.11
CA ARG A 180 3.25 9.95 -0.54
C ARG A 180 2.12 10.22 0.46
N ASN A 181 2.07 9.48 1.56
CA ASN A 181 1.06 9.69 2.59
C ASN A 181 1.23 11.06 3.27
N VAL A 182 2.46 11.48 3.55
CA VAL A 182 2.75 12.81 4.10
C VAL A 182 2.32 13.91 3.12
N PHE A 183 2.64 13.76 1.83
CA PHE A 183 2.18 14.70 0.80
C PHE A 183 0.65 14.78 0.74
N GLU A 184 -0.06 13.65 0.77
CA GLU A 184 -1.52 13.60 0.78
C GLU A 184 -2.08 14.35 1.99
N GLU A 185 -1.52 14.16 3.19
CA GLU A 185 -1.99 14.84 4.42
C GLU A 185 -1.65 16.34 4.40
N VAL A 186 -0.48 16.75 3.90
CA VAL A 186 -0.11 18.17 3.73
C VAL A 186 -1.08 18.87 2.77
N ALA A 187 -1.36 18.26 1.61
CA ALA A 187 -2.27 18.82 0.62
C ALA A 187 -3.74 18.84 1.11
N LYS A 188 -4.20 17.76 1.73
CA LYS A 188 -5.54 17.61 2.28
C LYS A 188 -5.86 18.64 3.36
N ASN A 189 -4.92 18.84 4.27
CA ASN A 189 -5.06 19.79 5.39
C ASN A 189 -4.67 21.21 5.00
N LYS A 190 -4.33 21.47 3.73
CA LYS A 190 -3.94 22.78 3.20
C LYS A 190 -2.79 23.41 4.00
N ILE A 191 -1.81 22.61 4.40
CA ILE A 191 -0.62 23.12 5.08
C ILE A 191 0.18 23.97 4.09
N LYS A 192 0.52 25.19 4.48
CA LYS A 192 1.32 26.10 3.66
C LYS A 192 2.75 25.55 3.50
N CYS A 193 3.11 25.20 2.28
CA CYS A 193 4.33 24.48 1.99
C CYS A 193 4.82 24.84 0.58
N SER A 194 6.12 24.84 0.38
CA SER A 194 6.76 25.02 -0.92
C SER A 194 7.66 23.83 -1.26
N ASP A 195 7.88 23.65 -2.55
CA ASP A 195 8.89 22.74 -3.10
C ASP A 195 8.82 21.30 -2.61
N PHE A 196 7.62 20.73 -2.52
CA PHE A 196 7.48 19.34 -2.11
C PHE A 196 8.08 18.40 -3.15
N ARG A 197 9.17 17.71 -2.78
CA ARG A 197 10.00 16.90 -3.66
C ARG A 197 10.31 15.55 -3.04
N MET A 198 10.44 14.52 -3.88
CA MET A 198 10.92 13.19 -3.50
C MET A 198 12.13 12.85 -4.37
N TYR A 199 13.27 12.53 -3.78
CA TYR A 199 14.45 12.04 -4.49
C TYR A 199 14.59 10.54 -4.24
N ASN A 200 14.24 9.73 -5.24
CA ASN A 200 14.21 8.28 -5.13
C ASN A 200 15.60 7.68 -5.20
N PHE A 201 15.93 6.76 -4.29
CA PHE A 201 17.20 6.03 -4.27
C PHE A 201 17.02 4.53 -3.99
N ASP A 202 18.02 3.72 -4.32
CA ASP A 202 18.04 2.28 -4.07
C ASP A 202 18.47 1.99 -2.61
N ALA A 203 17.51 1.68 -1.75
CA ALA A 203 17.77 1.36 -0.35
C ALA A 203 18.58 0.06 -0.16
N ARG A 204 18.66 -0.83 -1.16
CA ARG A 204 19.52 -2.02 -1.08
C ARG A 204 20.98 -1.64 -1.11
N LYS A 205 21.36 -0.66 -1.95
CA LYS A 205 22.74 -0.17 -2.05
C LYS A 205 23.18 0.55 -0.79
N VAL A 206 22.30 1.31 -0.13
CA VAL A 206 22.64 2.17 1.01
C VAL A 206 22.48 1.43 2.34
N PHE A 207 21.38 0.69 2.51
CA PHE A 207 20.98 0.10 3.80
C PHE A 207 20.83 -1.43 3.76
N ASN A 208 21.07 -2.07 2.63
CA ASN A 208 20.85 -3.52 2.41
C ASN A 208 19.39 -3.97 2.69
N VAL A 209 18.40 -3.13 2.35
CA VAL A 209 16.98 -3.41 2.53
C VAL A 209 16.21 -3.29 1.23
N GLY A 210 15.31 -4.24 0.99
CA GLY A 210 14.51 -4.32 -0.23
C GLY A 210 13.22 -3.50 -0.14
N VAL A 211 13.32 -2.18 0.06
CA VAL A 211 12.19 -1.25 0.08
C VAL A 211 12.45 -0.08 -0.86
N ASP A 212 11.40 0.46 -1.45
CA ASP A 212 11.48 1.69 -2.24
C ASP A 212 11.58 2.89 -1.29
N ALA A 213 12.68 3.63 -1.35
CA ALA A 213 12.99 4.73 -0.46
C ALA A 213 13.23 6.04 -1.21
N CYS A 214 13.15 7.15 -0.49
CA CYS A 214 13.45 8.48 -1.00
C CYS A 214 13.96 9.42 0.10
N LEU A 215 14.64 10.49 -0.32
CA LEU A 215 14.75 11.70 0.45
C LEU A 215 13.48 12.52 0.19
N LEU A 216 12.70 12.76 1.22
CA LEU A 216 11.55 13.66 1.22
C LEU A 216 12.05 15.07 1.58
N LEU A 217 11.87 16.02 0.66
CA LEU A 217 12.34 17.40 0.81
C LEU A 217 11.20 18.39 0.56
N PHE A 218 10.88 19.23 1.55
CA PHE A 218 9.89 20.29 1.43
C PHE A 218 10.10 21.37 2.49
N LYS A 219 9.53 22.55 2.29
CA LYS A 219 9.60 23.67 3.23
C LYS A 219 8.19 24.11 3.62
N ILE A 220 7.90 24.15 4.92
CA ILE A 220 6.72 24.82 5.45
C ILE A 220 7.07 26.27 5.79
N SER A 221 6.14 27.20 5.54
CA SER A 221 6.32 28.61 5.85
C SER A 221 4.97 29.31 5.90
N THR A 222 4.82 30.25 6.81
CA THR A 222 3.61 31.08 6.92
C THR A 222 3.31 31.87 5.65
N ASN A 223 4.33 32.18 4.85
CA ASN A 223 4.25 32.94 3.59
C ASN A 223 4.09 32.04 2.35
N ALA A 224 4.18 30.71 2.49
CA ALA A 224 4.01 29.81 1.37
C ALA A 224 2.52 29.65 0.96
N HIS A 225 2.30 29.12 -0.23
CA HIS A 225 0.97 28.72 -0.69
C HIS A 225 0.70 27.24 -0.37
N CYS A 226 -0.57 26.84 -0.42
CA CYS A 226 -0.91 25.42 -0.32
C CYS A 226 -0.52 24.71 -1.62
N LEU A 227 0.31 23.65 -1.53
CA LEU A 227 0.71 22.87 -2.69
C LEU A 227 -0.25 21.71 -2.93
N ASN A 228 -0.44 21.42 -4.20
CA ASN A 228 -1.17 20.27 -4.69
C ASN A 228 -0.33 19.39 -5.63
N GLN A 229 0.97 19.63 -5.67
CA GLN A 229 1.91 18.97 -6.58
C GLN A 229 3.21 18.60 -5.85
N CYS A 230 3.75 17.40 -6.14
CA CYS A 230 5.03 16.90 -5.64
C CYS A 230 5.84 16.33 -6.81
N ASN A 231 7.03 16.87 -7.05
CA ASN A 231 7.93 16.37 -8.08
C ASN A 231 8.79 15.24 -7.55
N ILE A 232 8.97 14.20 -8.37
CA ILE A 232 9.79 13.03 -8.06
C ILE A 232 11.03 13.08 -8.95
N TYR A 233 12.20 13.01 -8.31
CA TYR A 233 13.51 13.07 -8.92
C TYR A 233 14.28 11.76 -8.73
N ASP A 234 15.30 11.54 -9.55
CA ASP A 234 16.34 10.57 -9.30
C ASP A 234 17.36 11.16 -8.31
N PHE A 235 17.70 10.42 -7.25
CA PHE A 235 18.68 10.86 -6.25
C PHE A 235 20.09 11.01 -6.86
N ASP A 236 20.47 10.08 -7.76
CA ASP A 236 21.76 10.09 -8.43
C ASP A 236 21.84 11.17 -9.53
N ASN A 237 20.67 11.66 -10.02
CA ASN A 237 20.54 12.78 -10.94
C ASN A 237 19.45 13.75 -10.48
N PRO A 238 19.74 14.62 -9.48
CA PRO A 238 18.74 15.48 -8.83
C PRO A 238 18.06 16.52 -9.73
N SER A 239 18.55 16.75 -10.94
CA SER A 239 17.95 17.65 -11.92
C SER A 239 16.90 16.98 -12.80
N ASN A 240 16.81 15.64 -12.80
CA ASN A 240 15.92 14.89 -13.66
C ASN A 240 14.60 14.57 -12.94
N ILE A 241 13.49 15.20 -13.41
CA ILE A 241 12.15 14.87 -12.95
C ILE A 241 11.70 13.55 -13.59
N ILE A 242 11.51 12.52 -12.79
CA ILE A 242 11.02 11.21 -13.22
C ILE A 242 9.51 11.23 -13.42
N SER A 243 8.79 11.87 -12.49
CA SER A 243 7.32 11.96 -12.49
C SER A 243 6.83 13.02 -11.51
N THR A 244 5.52 13.28 -11.52
CA THR A 244 4.90 14.26 -10.63
C THR A 244 3.65 13.67 -10.00
N LEU A 245 3.52 13.77 -8.67
CA LEU A 245 2.28 13.48 -7.96
C LEU A 245 1.41 14.73 -7.90
N ASN A 246 0.12 14.56 -8.03
CA ASN A 246 -0.85 15.66 -7.97
C ASN A 246 -1.96 15.29 -6.99
N TYR A 247 -2.42 16.28 -6.22
CA TYR A 247 -3.56 16.16 -5.33
C TYR A 247 -4.68 17.07 -5.80
N THR A 248 -5.77 16.49 -6.27
CA THR A 248 -6.94 17.23 -6.74
C THR A 248 -8.22 16.44 -6.41
N ASN A 249 -9.34 17.14 -6.23
CA ASN A 249 -10.63 16.51 -5.88
C ASN A 249 -10.52 15.55 -4.66
N LYS A 250 -9.72 15.91 -3.66
CA LYS A 250 -9.44 15.12 -2.46
C LYS A 250 -8.80 13.75 -2.74
N LYS A 251 -8.14 13.60 -3.88
CA LYS A 251 -7.50 12.35 -4.32
C LYS A 251 -6.12 12.61 -4.91
N MET A 252 -5.23 11.62 -4.80
CA MET A 252 -3.88 11.66 -5.34
C MET A 252 -3.78 10.91 -6.67
N TYR A 253 -3.00 11.47 -7.60
CA TYR A 253 -2.75 10.94 -8.95
C TYR A 253 -1.26 10.95 -9.24
N SER A 254 -0.75 9.89 -9.88
CA SER A 254 0.65 9.78 -10.31
C SER A 254 0.94 10.47 -11.63
N CYS A 255 -0.10 10.85 -12.37
CA CYS A 255 -0.04 11.63 -13.61
C CYS A 255 -1.39 12.33 -13.79
N LEU A 256 -1.39 13.58 -14.27
CA LEU A 256 -2.60 14.31 -14.60
C LEU A 256 -2.88 14.18 -16.11
N ASP A 257 -3.65 13.17 -16.48
CA ASP A 257 -4.36 13.15 -17.75
C ASP A 257 -5.83 13.52 -17.50
N LYS A 258 -6.27 14.66 -18.01
CA LYS A 258 -7.63 15.18 -17.80
C LYS A 258 -8.71 14.18 -18.25
N ASN A 259 -8.47 13.47 -19.35
CA ASN A 259 -9.42 12.48 -19.87
C ASN A 259 -9.51 11.25 -18.97
N SER A 260 -8.38 10.81 -18.45
CA SER A 260 -8.34 9.66 -17.52
C SER A 260 -8.98 9.97 -16.18
N ILE A 261 -8.80 11.18 -15.63
CA ILE A 261 -9.39 11.58 -14.34
C ILE A 261 -10.93 11.56 -14.37
N ASN A 262 -11.53 11.73 -15.53
CA ASN A 262 -12.98 11.67 -15.68
C ASN A 262 -13.57 10.31 -15.27
N LEU A 263 -12.79 9.22 -15.36
CA LEU A 263 -13.23 7.87 -14.94
C LEU A 263 -13.17 7.66 -13.42
N ASP A 264 -12.64 8.63 -12.67
CA ASP A 264 -12.55 8.50 -11.21
C ASP A 264 -13.94 8.65 -10.56
N GLY A 265 -14.35 7.63 -9.87
CA GLY A 265 -15.65 7.58 -9.22
C GLY A 265 -15.73 6.44 -8.22
N ARG A 266 -16.83 5.72 -8.26
CA ARG A 266 -17.06 4.50 -7.50
C ARG A 266 -17.55 3.40 -8.43
N CYS A 267 -16.88 2.25 -8.38
CA CYS A 267 -17.32 1.08 -9.09
C CYS A 267 -18.67 0.59 -8.55
N CYS A 268 -19.65 0.36 -9.42
CA CYS A 268 -20.94 -0.21 -9.04
C CYS A 268 -20.87 -1.71 -8.68
N TYR A 269 -19.77 -2.37 -9.03
CA TYR A 269 -19.47 -3.74 -8.60
C TYR A 269 -18.50 -3.75 -7.42
N GLU A 270 -18.58 -4.77 -6.59
CA GLU A 270 -17.67 -4.91 -5.45
C GLU A 270 -16.45 -5.77 -5.81
N TRP A 271 -15.29 -5.14 -5.88
CA TRP A 271 -14.01 -5.84 -6.01
C TRP A 271 -13.72 -6.70 -4.79
N ARG A 272 -13.34 -7.94 -5.02
CA ARG A 272 -12.95 -8.89 -3.98
C ARG A 272 -11.48 -9.25 -4.10
N GLN A 273 -10.84 -9.53 -2.98
CA GLN A 273 -9.53 -10.17 -2.93
C GLN A 273 -9.72 -11.68 -2.85
N GLY A 274 -8.82 -12.46 -3.43
CA GLY A 274 -8.89 -13.90 -3.38
C GLY A 274 -8.67 -14.48 -1.99
N ILE A 275 -8.78 -15.80 -1.90
CA ILE A 275 -8.73 -16.56 -0.65
C ILE A 275 -7.35 -16.53 -0.01
N LYS A 276 -7.31 -16.51 1.31
CA LYS A 276 -6.11 -16.59 2.12
C LYS A 276 -6.23 -17.75 3.12
N HIS A 277 -5.25 -18.66 3.10
CA HIS A 277 -5.21 -19.81 4.00
C HIS A 277 -3.89 -19.95 4.79
N ASP A 278 -2.81 -19.30 4.33
CA ASP A 278 -1.47 -19.28 4.94
C ASP A 278 -0.89 -20.69 5.25
N CYS A 279 -1.33 -21.71 4.50
CA CYS A 279 -0.89 -23.10 4.64
C CYS A 279 -0.73 -23.77 3.25
N ALA A 280 0.09 -23.13 2.38
CA ALA A 280 0.21 -23.52 0.98
C ALA A 280 0.85 -24.90 0.78
N SER A 281 1.66 -25.39 1.72
CA SER A 281 2.28 -26.72 1.65
C SER A 281 1.27 -27.85 1.75
N VAL A 282 0.16 -27.63 2.44
CA VAL A 282 -0.90 -28.60 2.70
C VAL A 282 -2.10 -28.38 1.79
N MET A 283 -2.59 -27.12 1.70
CA MET A 283 -3.86 -26.84 1.04
C MET A 283 -3.77 -26.70 -0.48
N GLU A 284 -2.59 -26.37 -1.03
CA GLU A 284 -2.43 -26.24 -2.48
C GLU A 284 -1.95 -27.56 -3.10
N LEU A 285 -2.64 -27.98 -4.14
CA LEU A 285 -2.50 -29.27 -4.78
C LEU A 285 -2.24 -29.12 -6.29
N LYS A 286 -1.60 -30.14 -6.86
CA LYS A 286 -1.63 -30.43 -8.30
C LYS A 286 -2.44 -31.70 -8.51
N LYS A 287 -3.11 -31.82 -9.65
CA LYS A 287 -3.86 -33.03 -10.03
C LYS A 287 -3.06 -33.80 -11.08
N SER A 288 -2.89 -35.10 -10.86
CA SER A 288 -2.35 -36.04 -11.83
C SER A 288 -3.31 -37.22 -11.90
N ASP A 289 -4.07 -37.30 -12.97
CA ASP A 289 -5.18 -38.24 -13.16
C ASP A 289 -6.23 -38.13 -12.02
N LYS A 290 -6.35 -39.19 -11.21
CA LYS A 290 -7.26 -39.24 -10.05
C LYS A 290 -6.58 -38.91 -8.72
N ILE A 291 -5.28 -38.56 -8.73
CA ILE A 291 -4.48 -38.34 -7.53
C ILE A 291 -4.16 -36.86 -7.40
N TYR A 292 -4.23 -36.34 -6.19
CA TYR A 292 -3.75 -35.02 -5.84
C TYR A 292 -2.35 -35.09 -5.22
N ILE A 293 -1.51 -34.11 -5.51
CA ILE A 293 -0.14 -34.02 -4.99
C ILE A 293 0.02 -32.67 -4.32
N ASN A 294 0.37 -32.63 -3.04
CA ASN A 294 0.65 -31.40 -2.31
C ASN A 294 2.09 -30.91 -2.57
N LYS A 295 2.46 -29.75 -2.00
CA LYS A 295 3.82 -29.21 -2.15
C LYS A 295 4.91 -29.98 -1.40
N GLN A 296 4.53 -30.93 -0.55
CA GLN A 296 5.45 -31.85 0.13
C GLN A 296 5.65 -33.16 -0.67
N ASN A 297 5.12 -33.23 -1.91
CA ASN A 297 5.15 -34.37 -2.82
C ASN A 297 4.39 -35.61 -2.28
N GLN A 298 3.47 -35.42 -1.35
CA GLN A 298 2.59 -36.50 -0.90
C GLN A 298 1.51 -36.76 -1.95
N ARG A 299 1.29 -38.04 -2.31
CA ARG A 299 0.25 -38.48 -3.24
C ARG A 299 -1.02 -38.80 -2.44
N LEU A 300 -2.12 -38.17 -2.78
CA LEU A 300 -3.34 -38.11 -1.99
C LEU A 300 -4.55 -38.52 -2.81
N GLU A 301 -5.33 -39.44 -2.29
CA GLU A 301 -6.66 -39.79 -2.81
C GLU A 301 -7.71 -39.07 -1.98
N LEU A 302 -8.08 -37.85 -2.39
CA LEU A 302 -9.02 -37.01 -1.68
C LEU A 302 -10.34 -36.94 -2.45
N GLU A 303 -11.43 -36.62 -1.74
CA GLU A 303 -12.73 -36.34 -2.32
C GLU A 303 -12.72 -34.99 -3.05
N ASP A 304 -13.30 -34.95 -4.26
CA ASP A 304 -13.37 -33.73 -5.10
C ASP A 304 -14.30 -32.65 -4.54
N THR A 305 -15.07 -32.95 -3.48
CA THR A 305 -16.12 -32.05 -2.94
C THR A 305 -15.59 -30.71 -2.45
N PHE A 306 -14.44 -30.73 -1.77
CA PHE A 306 -13.81 -29.54 -1.21
C PHE A 306 -12.62 -29.04 -2.02
N ILE A 307 -12.34 -29.61 -3.19
CA ILE A 307 -11.19 -29.25 -4.02
C ILE A 307 -11.64 -28.43 -5.22
N TYR A 308 -11.05 -27.25 -5.37
CA TYR A 308 -11.37 -26.30 -6.44
C TYR A 308 -10.13 -25.92 -7.23
N PRO A 309 -10.25 -25.63 -8.54
CA PRO A 309 -9.16 -25.01 -9.30
C PRO A 309 -8.71 -23.69 -8.67
N LEU A 310 -7.41 -23.41 -8.70
CA LEU A 310 -6.79 -22.23 -8.08
C LEU A 310 -6.01 -21.43 -9.12
N VAL A 311 -6.28 -20.13 -9.19
CA VAL A 311 -5.54 -19.15 -10.01
C VAL A 311 -4.77 -18.21 -9.08
N LYS A 312 -3.50 -17.97 -9.42
CA LYS A 312 -2.61 -17.01 -8.76
C LYS A 312 -2.24 -15.87 -9.69
N SER A 313 -1.67 -14.80 -9.14
CA SER A 313 -1.17 -13.68 -9.96
C SER A 313 -0.28 -14.11 -11.11
N SER A 314 0.56 -15.14 -10.92
CA SER A 314 1.45 -15.67 -11.95
C SER A 314 0.74 -16.32 -13.15
N ASP A 315 -0.53 -16.66 -13.00
CA ASP A 315 -1.32 -17.32 -14.03
C ASP A 315 -2.07 -16.31 -14.91
N ILE A 316 -2.25 -15.08 -14.42
CA ILE A 316 -2.92 -13.97 -15.13
C ILE A 316 -1.92 -13.32 -16.10
N LYS A 317 -1.78 -13.90 -17.30
CA LYS A 317 -0.82 -13.46 -18.34
C LYS A 317 -1.48 -13.02 -19.63
N SER A 318 -2.76 -13.32 -19.82
CA SER A 318 -3.56 -13.03 -20.99
C SER A 318 -4.99 -12.68 -20.58
N MET A 319 -5.76 -12.08 -21.47
CA MET A 319 -7.18 -11.77 -21.22
C MET A 319 -8.06 -13.02 -21.08
N GLN A 320 -7.57 -14.18 -21.48
CA GLN A 320 -8.21 -15.47 -21.31
C GLN A 320 -7.21 -16.43 -20.68
N LEU A 321 -7.63 -17.19 -19.68
CA LEU A 321 -6.78 -18.21 -19.08
C LEU A 321 -6.77 -19.47 -19.95
N ASP A 322 -5.57 -19.92 -20.34
CA ASP A 322 -5.40 -21.10 -21.20
C ASP A 322 -5.56 -22.41 -20.41
N LYS A 323 -5.00 -22.47 -19.18
CA LYS A 323 -4.97 -23.69 -18.37
C LYS A 323 -4.87 -23.38 -16.87
N ILE A 324 -5.55 -24.20 -16.07
CA ILE A 324 -5.47 -24.16 -14.60
C ILE A 324 -4.96 -25.50 -14.09
N ASP A 325 -3.71 -25.52 -13.64
CA ASP A 325 -3.02 -26.75 -13.19
C ASP A 325 -2.95 -26.85 -11.64
N ARG A 326 -3.43 -25.83 -10.92
CA ARG A 326 -3.43 -25.79 -9.46
C ARG A 326 -4.81 -25.99 -8.91
N TYR A 327 -4.84 -26.59 -7.74
CA TYR A 327 -6.07 -26.81 -6.98
C TYR A 327 -5.85 -26.37 -5.54
N VAL A 328 -6.93 -26.15 -4.81
CA VAL A 328 -6.91 -25.78 -3.40
C VAL A 328 -8.06 -26.46 -2.65
N ILE A 329 -7.79 -26.91 -1.43
CA ILE A 329 -8.83 -27.39 -0.52
C ILE A 329 -9.55 -26.17 0.05
N VAL A 330 -10.88 -26.07 -0.14
CA VAL A 330 -11.72 -24.98 0.35
C VAL A 330 -12.60 -25.51 1.48
N THR A 331 -12.21 -25.23 2.70
CA THR A 331 -12.81 -25.80 3.92
C THR A 331 -14.10 -25.10 4.36
N GLN A 332 -14.34 -23.90 3.86
CA GLN A 332 -15.45 -23.03 4.28
C GLN A 332 -16.09 -22.34 3.08
N LYS A 333 -17.41 -22.10 3.14
CA LYS A 333 -18.14 -21.26 2.16
C LYS A 333 -18.28 -19.81 2.60
N LYS A 334 -18.20 -19.56 3.92
CA LYS A 334 -18.22 -18.23 4.52
C LYS A 334 -17.24 -18.14 5.69
N PRO A 335 -16.77 -16.93 6.05
CA PRO A 335 -15.84 -16.76 7.17
C PRO A 335 -16.40 -17.33 8.48
N LYS A 336 -15.53 -17.97 9.28
CA LYS A 336 -15.86 -18.60 10.58
C LYS A 336 -16.87 -19.75 10.53
N GLU A 337 -17.21 -20.26 9.35
CA GLU A 337 -18.02 -21.46 9.23
C GLU A 337 -17.31 -22.66 9.89
N ASN A 338 -18.05 -23.48 10.62
CA ASN A 338 -17.49 -24.69 11.24
C ASN A 338 -16.98 -25.66 10.17
N THR A 339 -15.77 -26.16 10.35
CA THR A 339 -15.09 -27.07 9.43
C THR A 339 -15.28 -28.55 9.76
N ASP A 340 -15.86 -28.89 10.92
CA ASP A 340 -16.04 -30.29 11.36
C ASP A 340 -16.97 -31.09 10.44
N LYS A 341 -17.85 -30.41 9.70
CA LYS A 341 -18.69 -31.03 8.66
C LYS A 341 -17.87 -31.80 7.60
N ILE A 342 -16.59 -31.44 7.40
CA ILE A 342 -15.70 -32.12 6.46
C ILE A 342 -15.51 -33.58 6.86
N GLN A 343 -15.49 -33.88 8.17
CA GLN A 343 -15.35 -35.24 8.68
C GLN A 343 -16.41 -36.18 8.15
N THR A 344 -17.66 -35.70 8.04
CA THR A 344 -18.78 -36.53 7.55
C THR A 344 -18.87 -36.54 6.02
N ILE A 345 -18.58 -35.39 5.35
CA ILE A 345 -18.79 -35.24 3.91
C ILE A 345 -17.59 -35.76 3.10
N ALA A 346 -16.39 -35.60 3.62
CA ALA A 346 -15.14 -35.94 2.95
C ALA A 346 -14.11 -36.46 3.97
N PRO A 347 -14.28 -37.69 4.49
CA PRO A 347 -13.46 -38.24 5.57
C PRO A 347 -11.96 -38.34 5.22
N LYS A 348 -11.60 -38.71 3.99
CA LYS A 348 -10.18 -38.75 3.57
C LYS A 348 -9.55 -37.33 3.58
N THR A 349 -10.30 -36.31 3.16
CA THR A 349 -9.84 -34.93 3.23
C THR A 349 -9.71 -34.45 4.68
N TRP A 350 -10.62 -34.86 5.56
CA TRP A 350 -10.57 -34.56 6.97
C TRP A 350 -9.33 -35.18 7.65
N ASP A 351 -9.09 -36.47 7.42
CA ASP A 351 -7.94 -37.17 7.97
C ASP A 351 -6.61 -36.56 7.50
N TYR A 352 -6.56 -36.21 6.22
CA TYR A 352 -5.42 -35.50 5.65
C TYR A 352 -5.17 -34.15 6.32
N LEU A 353 -6.20 -33.32 6.51
CA LEU A 353 -6.08 -32.02 7.18
C LEU A 353 -5.65 -32.17 8.64
N ASN A 354 -6.22 -33.14 9.36
CA ASN A 354 -5.86 -33.43 10.76
C ASN A 354 -4.42 -33.94 10.92
N SER A 355 -3.94 -34.77 10.00
CA SER A 355 -2.54 -35.20 10.02
C SER A 355 -1.54 -34.06 9.88
N HIS A 356 -2.01 -32.89 9.39
CA HIS A 356 -1.21 -31.67 9.21
C HIS A 356 -1.63 -30.53 10.15
N ILE A 357 -2.36 -30.80 11.22
CA ILE A 357 -2.88 -29.78 12.14
C ILE A 357 -1.80 -28.82 12.66
N TYR A 358 -0.58 -29.34 12.85
CA TYR A 358 0.55 -28.58 13.35
C TYR A 358 0.99 -27.46 12.39
N GLU A 359 0.90 -27.66 11.07
CA GLU A 359 1.18 -26.65 10.04
C GLU A 359 0.17 -25.51 10.11
N PHE A 360 -1.09 -25.79 10.39
CA PHE A 360 -2.12 -24.78 10.59
C PHE A 360 -1.90 -23.98 11.88
N GLN A 361 -1.44 -24.61 12.95
CA GLN A 361 -1.11 -23.93 14.21
C GLN A 361 0.09 -22.97 14.08
N LYS A 362 1.03 -23.23 13.16
CA LYS A 362 2.16 -22.35 12.86
C LYS A 362 1.79 -21.06 12.11
N ARG A 363 0.54 -20.90 11.66
CA ARG A 363 0.11 -19.69 10.95
C ARG A 363 0.27 -18.44 11.83
N LYS A 364 1.05 -17.47 11.33
CA LYS A 364 1.45 -16.28 12.11
C LYS A 364 0.41 -15.16 12.15
N SER A 365 -0.56 -15.18 11.23
CA SER A 365 -1.53 -14.09 11.10
C SER A 365 -2.56 -14.16 12.23
N VAL A 366 -2.78 -13.04 12.89
CA VAL A 366 -3.79 -12.89 13.97
C VAL A 366 -5.23 -13.13 13.50
N ILE A 367 -5.48 -13.14 12.17
CA ILE A 367 -6.82 -13.42 11.63
C ILE A 367 -7.29 -14.85 11.93
N TYR A 368 -6.36 -15.78 12.18
CA TYR A 368 -6.68 -17.18 12.51
C TYR A 368 -6.90 -17.42 14.01
N LYS A 369 -6.60 -16.41 14.84
CA LYS A 369 -6.88 -16.47 16.28
C LYS A 369 -8.40 -16.55 16.48
N ASP A 370 -8.84 -17.47 17.31
CA ASP A 370 -10.26 -17.72 17.60
C ASP A 370 -11.09 -18.10 16.35
N SER A 371 -10.46 -18.70 15.35
CA SER A 371 -11.10 -19.26 14.16
C SER A 371 -11.15 -20.78 14.23
N PRO A 372 -12.12 -21.45 13.56
CA PRO A 372 -12.14 -22.91 13.46
C PRO A 372 -10.84 -23.48 12.90
N ASN A 373 -10.56 -24.76 13.19
CA ASN A 373 -9.46 -25.48 12.55
C ASN A 373 -9.60 -25.39 11.02
N PHE A 374 -8.47 -25.32 10.33
CA PHE A 374 -8.43 -25.22 8.85
C PHE A 374 -9.12 -23.96 8.27
N ALA A 375 -9.42 -22.96 9.10
CA ALA A 375 -10.09 -21.72 8.65
C ALA A 375 -9.32 -21.03 7.52
N MET A 376 -10.09 -20.42 6.62
CA MET A 376 -9.59 -19.58 5.52
C MET A 376 -10.36 -18.25 5.48
N PHE A 377 -9.78 -17.24 4.83
CA PHE A 377 -10.35 -15.90 4.68
C PHE A 377 -10.47 -15.52 3.21
N GLY A 378 -11.23 -14.46 2.93
CA GLY A 378 -11.49 -14.05 1.56
C GLY A 378 -12.42 -15.02 0.81
N VAL A 379 -13.20 -15.81 1.54
CA VAL A 379 -14.17 -16.76 1.01
C VAL A 379 -15.59 -16.24 1.28
N GLY A 380 -16.49 -16.45 0.32
CA GLY A 380 -17.90 -16.09 0.40
C GLY A 380 -18.62 -16.56 -0.85
N GLU A 381 -19.93 -16.31 -0.98
CA GLU A 381 -20.74 -16.70 -2.13
C GLU A 381 -20.11 -16.24 -3.46
N TYR A 382 -19.54 -15.04 -3.48
CA TYR A 382 -18.81 -14.48 -4.61
C TYR A 382 -17.64 -15.36 -5.10
N SER A 383 -17.03 -16.14 -4.20
CA SER A 383 -15.93 -17.06 -4.56
C SER A 383 -16.39 -18.27 -5.36
N PHE A 384 -17.68 -18.62 -5.25
CA PHE A 384 -18.26 -19.81 -5.91
C PHE A 384 -19.01 -19.49 -7.20
N LYS A 385 -19.11 -18.19 -7.57
CA LYS A 385 -19.68 -17.82 -8.87
C LYS A 385 -18.80 -18.36 -10.00
N LYS A 386 -19.44 -18.79 -11.09
CA LYS A 386 -18.79 -19.48 -12.21
C LYS A 386 -17.92 -18.55 -13.04
N TYR A 387 -18.37 -17.31 -13.24
CA TYR A 387 -17.70 -16.33 -14.11
C TYR A 387 -17.02 -15.25 -13.29
N LYS A 388 -15.76 -14.94 -13.63
CA LYS A 388 -14.98 -13.90 -12.94
C LYS A 388 -14.15 -13.11 -13.92
N VAL A 389 -13.90 -11.85 -13.57
CA VAL A 389 -12.87 -11.03 -14.22
C VAL A 389 -11.82 -10.69 -13.16
N ALA A 390 -10.59 -11.14 -13.41
CA ALA A 390 -9.52 -11.08 -12.42
C ALA A 390 -8.33 -10.26 -12.91
N ILE A 391 -7.64 -9.63 -11.96
CA ILE A 391 -6.38 -8.89 -12.18
C ILE A 391 -5.34 -9.34 -11.16
N SER A 392 -4.06 -9.41 -11.60
CA SER A 392 -2.92 -9.60 -10.72
C SER A 392 -2.67 -8.34 -9.86
N GLY A 393 -2.55 -8.50 -8.55
CA GLY A 393 -2.15 -7.41 -7.67
C GLY A 393 -0.69 -6.99 -7.82
N PHE A 394 0.18 -7.81 -8.45
CA PHE A 394 1.63 -7.59 -8.50
C PHE A 394 2.14 -6.98 -9.81
N TYR A 395 1.43 -7.16 -10.92
CA TYR A 395 1.91 -6.71 -12.22
C TYR A 395 1.74 -5.19 -12.36
N LYS A 396 2.65 -4.58 -13.11
CA LYS A 396 2.63 -3.13 -13.40
C LYS A 396 1.66 -2.76 -14.52
N ILE A 397 1.38 -3.71 -15.41
CA ILE A 397 0.40 -3.55 -16.50
C ILE A 397 -0.93 -4.07 -15.99
N PRO A 398 -2.00 -3.27 -16.01
CA PRO A 398 -3.33 -3.70 -15.58
C PRO A 398 -3.97 -4.59 -16.65
N LEU A 399 -3.81 -5.89 -16.51
CA LEU A 399 -4.41 -6.88 -17.40
C LEU A 399 -5.54 -7.61 -16.70
N PHE A 400 -6.73 -7.58 -17.29
CA PHE A 400 -7.92 -8.24 -16.78
C PHE A 400 -8.21 -9.51 -17.57
N SER A 401 -8.29 -10.64 -16.86
CA SER A 401 -8.52 -11.96 -17.44
C SER A 401 -9.91 -12.47 -17.13
N LEU A 402 -10.59 -12.97 -18.16
CA LEU A 402 -11.84 -13.71 -18.01
C LEU A 402 -11.54 -15.13 -17.51
N ILE A 403 -12.27 -15.54 -16.48
CA ILE A 403 -12.27 -16.90 -15.95
C ILE A 403 -13.67 -17.48 -16.15
N SER A 404 -13.74 -18.54 -16.94
CA SER A 404 -14.97 -19.27 -17.25
C SER A 404 -14.65 -20.74 -17.35
N THR A 405 -15.10 -21.53 -16.38
CA THR A 405 -14.88 -22.99 -16.31
C THR A 405 -16.15 -23.67 -15.77
N ASP A 406 -16.25 -24.99 -15.91
CA ASP A 406 -17.41 -25.74 -15.41
C ASP A 406 -17.53 -25.73 -13.90
N LYS A 407 -16.42 -25.79 -13.18
CA LYS A 407 -16.35 -25.67 -11.73
C LYS A 407 -15.87 -24.27 -11.35
N ALA A 408 -16.42 -23.70 -10.27
CA ALA A 408 -15.97 -22.41 -9.75
C ALA A 408 -14.46 -22.42 -9.47
N VAL A 409 -13.76 -21.38 -9.91
CA VAL A 409 -12.32 -21.21 -9.73
C VAL A 409 -12.07 -20.29 -8.53
N MET A 410 -11.18 -20.71 -7.65
CA MET A 410 -10.68 -19.87 -6.56
C MET A 410 -9.50 -19.03 -7.03
N LEU A 411 -9.40 -17.81 -6.53
CA LEU A 411 -8.22 -16.95 -6.70
C LEU A 411 -7.51 -16.83 -5.35
N ASP A 412 -6.18 -16.77 -5.35
CA ASP A 412 -5.43 -16.53 -4.13
C ASP A 412 -5.42 -15.03 -3.74
N ASP A 413 -4.93 -14.71 -2.55
CA ASP A 413 -4.91 -13.34 -2.01
C ASP A 413 -4.01 -12.36 -2.77
N THR A 414 -3.30 -12.83 -3.80
CA THR A 414 -2.49 -12.00 -4.69
C THR A 414 -3.29 -11.43 -5.86
N CYS A 415 -4.52 -11.93 -6.06
CA CYS A 415 -5.45 -11.52 -7.11
C CYS A 415 -6.60 -10.69 -6.55
N TYR A 416 -7.12 -9.79 -7.39
CA TYR A 416 -8.39 -9.11 -7.18
C TYR A 416 -9.35 -9.47 -8.30
N PHE A 417 -10.66 -9.52 -8.02
CA PHE A 417 -11.63 -9.95 -9.02
C PHE A 417 -13.04 -9.40 -8.79
N LEU A 418 -13.80 -9.35 -9.87
CA LEU A 418 -15.26 -9.25 -9.91
C LEU A 418 -15.84 -10.63 -10.21
N SER A 419 -17.03 -10.93 -9.69
CA SER A 419 -17.72 -12.20 -9.92
C SER A 419 -19.14 -11.98 -10.45
N PHE A 420 -19.56 -12.83 -11.40
CA PHE A 420 -20.78 -12.66 -12.16
C PHE A 420 -21.57 -13.97 -12.23
N ASP A 421 -22.88 -13.86 -12.43
CA ASP A 421 -23.77 -14.99 -12.69
C ASP A 421 -23.92 -15.23 -14.21
N SER A 422 -23.72 -14.19 -15.02
CA SER A 422 -23.80 -14.24 -16.49
C SER A 422 -22.41 -14.25 -17.13
N PHE A 423 -22.21 -15.14 -18.11
CA PHE A 423 -21.03 -15.16 -18.94
C PHE A 423 -20.90 -13.88 -19.78
N ASN A 424 -21.99 -13.43 -20.40
CA ASN A 424 -21.98 -12.23 -21.23
C ASN A 424 -21.57 -10.99 -20.43
N GLU A 425 -22.09 -10.86 -19.21
CA GLU A 425 -21.71 -9.76 -18.32
C GLU A 425 -20.21 -9.79 -17.96
N ALA A 426 -19.68 -10.95 -17.58
CA ALA A 426 -18.25 -11.12 -17.28
C ALA A 426 -17.38 -10.85 -18.52
N TYR A 427 -17.77 -11.36 -19.67
CA TYR A 427 -17.06 -11.21 -20.93
C TYR A 427 -16.94 -9.75 -21.34
N MET A 428 -18.06 -9.04 -21.36
CA MET A 428 -18.10 -7.63 -21.72
C MET A 428 -17.36 -6.76 -20.69
N MET A 429 -17.47 -7.07 -19.40
CA MET A 429 -16.72 -6.38 -18.36
C MET A 429 -15.21 -6.56 -18.55
N MET A 430 -14.77 -7.76 -18.93
CA MET A 430 -13.35 -8.00 -19.25
C MET A 430 -12.89 -7.15 -20.44
N LEU A 431 -13.67 -7.04 -21.51
CA LEU A 431 -13.35 -6.17 -22.64
C LEU A 431 -13.26 -4.70 -22.21
N LEU A 432 -14.27 -4.19 -21.48
CA LEU A 432 -14.30 -2.81 -21.00
C LEU A 432 -13.12 -2.48 -20.10
N LEU A 433 -12.79 -3.33 -19.15
CA LEU A 433 -11.69 -3.11 -18.22
C LEU A 433 -10.31 -3.13 -18.91
N ASN A 434 -10.18 -3.80 -20.06
CA ASN A 434 -8.99 -3.78 -20.90
C ASN A 434 -9.01 -2.65 -21.95
N SER A 435 -10.04 -1.80 -22.00
CA SER A 435 -10.09 -0.64 -22.91
C SER A 435 -9.05 0.42 -22.55
N LYS A 436 -8.62 1.17 -23.55
CA LYS A 436 -7.58 2.20 -23.37
C LYS A 436 -7.95 3.27 -22.35
N PRO A 437 -9.19 3.80 -22.25
CA PRO A 437 -9.57 4.74 -21.22
C PRO A 437 -9.37 4.18 -19.80
N VAL A 438 -9.78 2.93 -19.53
CA VAL A 438 -9.63 2.30 -18.21
C VAL A 438 -8.16 2.01 -17.91
N GLN A 439 -7.37 1.54 -18.90
CA GLN A 439 -5.94 1.29 -18.75
C GLN A 439 -5.17 2.59 -18.41
N ASN A 440 -5.44 3.66 -19.13
CA ASN A 440 -4.86 4.98 -18.87
C ASN A 440 -5.23 5.50 -17.49
N PHE A 441 -6.51 5.39 -17.10
CA PHE A 441 -6.98 5.78 -15.78
C PHE A 441 -6.25 5.02 -14.68
N LEU A 442 -6.20 3.69 -14.75
CA LEU A 442 -5.50 2.89 -13.75
C LEU A 442 -4.01 3.23 -13.65
N THR A 443 -3.36 3.45 -14.78
CA THR A 443 -1.95 3.87 -14.80
C THR A 443 -1.76 5.25 -14.15
N SER A 444 -2.73 6.16 -14.30
CA SER A 444 -2.67 7.51 -13.73
C SER A 444 -2.86 7.55 -12.21
N ILE A 445 -3.52 6.54 -11.62
CA ILE A 445 -3.80 6.49 -10.17
C ILE A 445 -3.00 5.44 -9.41
N ALA A 446 -2.39 4.48 -10.11
CA ALA A 446 -1.59 3.43 -9.50
C ALA A 446 -0.15 3.89 -9.25
N PHE A 447 0.41 3.44 -8.14
CA PHE A 447 1.84 3.61 -7.85
C PHE A 447 2.60 2.38 -8.29
N LEU A 448 3.12 2.40 -9.53
CA LEU A 448 3.74 1.23 -10.19
C LEU A 448 4.98 0.70 -9.47
N ASN A 449 5.60 1.50 -8.60
CA ASN A 449 6.72 1.09 -7.76
C ASN A 449 6.26 0.39 -6.46
N SER A 450 4.96 0.38 -6.16
CA SER A 450 4.48 -0.37 -5.00
C SER A 450 4.44 -1.88 -5.29
N LYS A 451 4.62 -2.70 -4.25
CA LYS A 451 4.55 -4.17 -4.36
C LYS A 451 3.21 -4.64 -4.96
N ARG A 452 2.12 -3.91 -4.69
CA ARG A 452 0.77 -4.18 -5.20
C ARG A 452 0.17 -2.89 -5.76
N PRO A 453 0.44 -2.54 -7.03
CA PRO A 453 -0.07 -1.31 -7.64
C PRO A 453 -1.60 -1.27 -7.71
N TYR A 454 -2.24 -2.40 -8.03
CA TYR A 454 -3.68 -2.51 -8.20
C TYR A 454 -4.29 -3.21 -7.00
N THR A 455 -4.64 -2.44 -5.96
CA THR A 455 -5.35 -2.93 -4.77
C THR A 455 -6.86 -2.77 -4.94
N LYS A 456 -7.66 -3.44 -4.07
CA LYS A 456 -9.12 -3.23 -4.02
C LYS A 456 -9.48 -1.75 -3.99
N LYS A 457 -8.77 -0.93 -3.18
CA LYS A 457 -9.00 0.52 -3.04
C LYS A 457 -8.81 1.27 -4.38
N ILE A 458 -7.81 0.91 -5.15
CA ILE A 458 -7.54 1.49 -6.47
C ILE A 458 -8.62 1.05 -7.47
N LEU A 459 -8.90 -0.24 -7.55
CA LEU A 459 -9.87 -0.81 -8.49
C LEU A 459 -11.30 -0.31 -8.22
N GLN A 460 -11.66 -0.07 -6.96
CA GLN A 460 -12.98 0.44 -6.58
C GLN A 460 -13.23 1.89 -7.05
N ARG A 461 -12.17 2.60 -7.51
CA ARG A 461 -12.27 3.95 -8.08
C ARG A 461 -12.71 3.96 -9.56
N ILE A 462 -12.74 2.83 -10.26
CA ILE A 462 -13.18 2.76 -11.65
C ILE A 462 -14.69 2.98 -11.71
N ASP A 463 -15.12 4.13 -12.22
CA ASP A 463 -16.53 4.39 -12.51
C ASP A 463 -16.89 3.68 -13.82
N ILE A 464 -17.57 2.55 -13.71
CA ILE A 464 -17.90 1.68 -14.85
C ILE A 464 -18.87 2.40 -15.83
N LYS A 465 -19.79 3.23 -15.32
CA LYS A 465 -20.68 4.02 -16.18
C LYS A 465 -19.87 4.96 -17.07
N LYS A 466 -18.97 5.72 -16.47
CA LYS A 466 -18.09 6.63 -17.21
C LYS A 466 -17.12 5.89 -18.15
N ALA A 467 -16.69 4.68 -17.76
CA ALA A 467 -15.88 3.85 -18.64
C ALA A 467 -16.65 3.49 -19.93
N PHE A 468 -17.94 3.15 -19.83
CA PHE A 468 -18.80 2.94 -21.00
C PHE A 468 -19.00 4.22 -21.83
N GLU A 469 -19.21 5.37 -21.16
CA GLU A 469 -19.38 6.66 -21.84
C GLU A 469 -18.13 7.09 -22.61
N ASN A 470 -16.95 6.65 -22.19
CA ASN A 470 -15.66 7.01 -22.79
C ASN A 470 -15.05 5.91 -23.67
N THR A 471 -15.73 4.75 -23.88
CA THR A 471 -15.25 3.65 -24.68
C THR A 471 -16.22 3.34 -25.82
N ALA A 472 -15.76 3.48 -27.05
CA ALA A 472 -16.57 3.20 -28.23
C ALA A 472 -16.75 1.67 -28.40
N PHE A 473 -17.90 1.25 -28.95
CA PHE A 473 -18.19 -0.15 -29.28
C PHE A 473 -17.09 -0.76 -30.16
N ASP A 474 -16.62 -0.03 -31.18
CA ASP A 474 -15.59 -0.51 -32.11
C ASP A 474 -14.24 -0.74 -31.42
N GLU A 475 -13.94 -0.02 -30.33
CA GLU A 475 -12.73 -0.27 -29.52
C GLU A 475 -12.82 -1.62 -28.82
N LEU A 476 -13.96 -1.94 -28.23
CA LEU A 476 -14.18 -3.24 -27.59
C LEU A 476 -14.12 -4.39 -28.60
N ARG A 477 -14.64 -4.21 -29.81
CA ARG A 477 -14.50 -5.18 -30.90
C ARG A 477 -13.05 -5.41 -31.32
N LYS A 478 -12.22 -4.36 -31.37
CA LYS A 478 -10.78 -4.49 -31.65
C LYS A 478 -10.07 -5.30 -30.56
N ILE A 479 -10.43 -5.11 -29.29
CA ILE A 479 -9.88 -5.92 -28.20
C ILE A 479 -10.28 -7.39 -28.39
N GLU A 480 -11.55 -7.65 -28.72
CA GLU A 480 -12.06 -8.99 -28.95
C GLU A 480 -11.29 -9.74 -30.04
N THR A 481 -10.90 -9.07 -31.12
CA THR A 481 -10.15 -9.73 -32.23
C THR A 481 -8.81 -10.31 -31.77
N THR A 482 -8.30 -9.93 -30.62
CA THR A 482 -7.09 -10.50 -30.00
C THR A 482 -7.36 -11.81 -29.25
N LEU A 483 -8.64 -12.18 -29.05
CA LEU A 483 -9.07 -13.37 -28.32
C LEU A 483 -9.37 -14.52 -29.25
N LYS A 484 -9.13 -15.74 -28.78
CA LYS A 484 -9.44 -16.97 -29.53
C LYS A 484 -10.62 -17.70 -28.89
N ASN A 485 -11.49 -18.27 -29.70
CA ASN A 485 -12.55 -19.18 -29.28
C ASN A 485 -13.58 -18.62 -28.27
N LEU A 486 -13.92 -17.35 -28.36
CA LEU A 486 -14.98 -16.74 -27.56
C LEU A 486 -16.17 -16.33 -28.42
N PRO A 487 -17.38 -16.21 -27.83
CA PRO A 487 -18.56 -15.73 -28.53
C PRO A 487 -18.29 -14.37 -29.18
N TYR A 488 -18.93 -14.14 -30.32
CA TYR A 488 -18.83 -12.85 -31.00
C TYR A 488 -19.56 -11.77 -30.21
N PHE A 489 -18.85 -10.66 -29.91
CA PHE A 489 -19.39 -9.50 -29.22
C PHE A 489 -20.33 -8.70 -30.13
N THR A 490 -21.61 -8.59 -29.73
CA THR A 490 -22.63 -7.90 -30.52
C THR A 490 -23.00 -6.54 -29.94
N LYS A 491 -23.68 -5.73 -30.76
CA LYS A 491 -24.20 -4.43 -30.30
C LYS A 491 -25.28 -4.58 -29.24
N GLU A 492 -26.14 -5.60 -29.35
CA GLU A 492 -27.16 -5.93 -28.37
C GLU A 492 -26.53 -6.22 -27.01
N MET A 493 -25.49 -7.07 -26.95
CA MET A 493 -24.75 -7.36 -25.71
C MET A 493 -24.17 -6.08 -25.09
N TYR A 494 -23.63 -5.18 -25.90
CA TYR A 494 -23.12 -3.89 -25.42
C TYR A 494 -24.22 -3.03 -24.80
N ASP A 495 -25.36 -2.91 -25.47
CA ASP A 495 -26.47 -2.08 -25.02
C ASP A 495 -27.13 -2.67 -23.75
N GLU A 496 -27.26 -4.01 -23.66
CA GLU A 496 -27.75 -4.70 -22.46
C GLU A 496 -26.87 -4.40 -21.23
N LEU A 497 -25.53 -4.59 -21.35
CA LEU A 497 -24.64 -4.33 -20.22
C LEU A 497 -24.60 -2.84 -19.85
N ARG A 498 -24.61 -1.95 -20.85
CA ARG A 498 -24.70 -0.52 -20.63
C ARG A 498 -25.92 -0.16 -19.78
N ASN A 499 -27.10 -0.66 -20.16
CA ASN A 499 -28.34 -0.42 -19.43
C ASN A 499 -28.27 -0.98 -18.01
N LEU A 500 -27.78 -2.21 -17.83
CA LEU A 500 -27.57 -2.82 -16.51
C LEU A 500 -26.69 -1.97 -15.62
N VAL A 501 -25.56 -1.47 -16.13
CA VAL A 501 -24.63 -0.61 -15.38
C VAL A 501 -25.27 0.72 -15.00
N PHE A 502 -26.07 1.31 -15.88
CA PHE A 502 -26.76 2.56 -15.58
C PHE A 502 -27.81 2.38 -14.46
N ASP A 503 -28.55 1.24 -14.47
CA ASP A 503 -29.52 0.91 -13.43
C ASP A 503 -28.84 0.61 -12.08
N LEU A 504 -27.72 -0.10 -12.08
CA LEU A 504 -26.94 -0.38 -10.86
C LEU A 504 -26.39 0.91 -10.23
N ASN A 505 -25.92 1.85 -11.04
CA ASN A 505 -25.45 3.15 -10.55
C ASN A 505 -26.58 3.97 -9.93
N LYS A 506 -27.79 3.94 -10.52
CA LYS A 506 -28.97 4.62 -9.98
C LYS A 506 -29.35 4.06 -8.60
N LYS A 507 -29.45 2.75 -8.46
CA LYS A 507 -29.73 2.07 -7.17
C LYS A 507 -28.68 2.37 -6.12
N SER A 508 -27.40 2.40 -6.48
CA SER A 508 -26.30 2.73 -5.56
C SER A 508 -26.41 4.16 -5.02
N ALA A 509 -26.74 5.13 -5.88
CA ALA A 509 -26.93 6.52 -5.48
C ALA A 509 -28.16 6.72 -4.56
N GLU A 510 -29.26 6.02 -4.84
CA GLU A 510 -30.46 6.04 -3.98
C GLU A 510 -30.19 5.46 -2.59
N THR A 511 -29.41 4.38 -2.50
CA THR A 511 -29.01 3.78 -1.22
C THR A 511 -28.13 4.71 -0.40
N GLU A 512 -27.21 5.44 -1.04
CA GLU A 512 -26.38 6.45 -0.35
C GLU A 512 -27.21 7.62 0.16
N LEU A 513 -28.15 8.14 -0.62
CA LEU A 513 -29.06 9.20 -0.20
C LEU A 513 -29.91 8.79 1.02
N GLN A 514 -30.43 7.55 1.03
CA GLN A 514 -31.17 7.01 2.17
C GLN A 514 -30.28 6.90 3.42
N TYR A 515 -29.03 6.47 3.27
CA TYR A 515 -28.07 6.35 4.39
C TYR A 515 -27.72 7.72 5.00
N TYR A 516 -27.56 8.77 4.19
CA TYR A 516 -27.30 10.13 4.68
C TYR A 516 -28.55 10.74 5.35
N ASN A 517 -29.74 10.50 4.82
CA ASN A 517 -31.00 10.98 5.39
C ASN A 517 -31.33 10.31 6.74
N THR A 518 -30.93 9.05 6.96
CA THR A 518 -31.11 8.34 8.24
C THR A 518 -30.06 8.68 9.30
N LYS A 519 -28.95 9.32 8.93
CA LYS A 519 -27.93 9.80 9.88
C LYS A 519 -28.01 11.29 10.19
N GLY A 520 -28.83 12.04 9.47
CA GLY A 520 -29.06 13.47 9.67
C GLY A 520 -30.36 13.79 10.41
N ALA A 521 -31.09 12.75 10.89
CA ALA A 521 -32.28 12.87 11.73
C ALA A 521 -31.96 12.59 13.22
#